data_241fff28ae67a1439c703f7230eedcb1
#
_entry.id   241fff28ae67a1439c703f7230eedcb1
#
_cell.length_a   1.000
_cell.length_b   1.000
_cell.length_c   1.000
_cell.angle_alpha   90.00
_cell.angle_beta   90.00
_cell.angle_gamma   90.00
#
_symmetry.space_group_name_H-M   'P 1'
#
loop_
_entity.id
_entity.type
_entity.pdbx_description
1 polymer ?
#
loop_
_entity_poly.entity_id
_entity_poly.type
_entity_poly.pdbx_seq_one_letter_code
_entity_poly.pdbx_strand_id
1 'polypeptide(L)'
;MRKKLWAVVVLAASATGCAVNPVTGKPDFMMVSETQELALGEQNYAPMQQAEGGVYDIDPKLTAYVKEVGDKLAAVSDRPLPYEFVVLNNSVPNAWAL
;
A
#
# COMPACT_ATOMS: atom_id res chain seq x y z
N MET A 1 -3.57 -44.64 -0.38
CA MET A 1 -3.06 -43.73 -1.41
C MET A 1 -3.80 -42.40 -1.46
N ARG A 2 -5.13 -42.37 -1.46
CA ARG A 2 -5.91 -41.11 -1.49
C ARG A 2 -5.64 -40.18 -0.30
N LYS A 3 -5.51 -40.72 0.90
CA LYS A 3 -5.22 -39.94 2.13
C LYS A 3 -3.84 -39.28 2.11
N LYS A 4 -2.86 -39.88 1.49
CA LYS A 4 -1.50 -39.31 1.35
C LYS A 4 -1.46 -38.19 0.32
N LEU A 5 -2.26 -38.26 -0.76
CA LEU A 5 -2.40 -37.21 -1.75
C LEU A 5 -3.03 -35.95 -1.16
N TRP A 6 -4.04 -36.07 -0.31
CA TRP A 6 -4.68 -34.94 0.37
C TRP A 6 -3.71 -34.24 1.33
N ALA A 7 -2.89 -34.99 2.05
CA ALA A 7 -1.88 -34.43 2.94
C ALA A 7 -0.81 -33.62 2.19
N VAL A 8 -0.41 -34.08 1.00
CA VAL A 8 0.54 -33.36 0.15
C VAL A 8 -0.07 -32.07 -0.43
N VAL A 9 -1.33 -32.11 -0.84
CA VAL A 9 -2.05 -30.92 -1.34
C VAL A 9 -2.22 -29.85 -0.26
N VAL A 10 -2.57 -30.25 0.96
CA VAL A 10 -2.71 -29.34 2.11
C VAL A 10 -1.34 -28.73 2.49
N LEU A 11 -0.28 -29.50 2.44
CA LEU A 11 1.07 -29.02 2.74
C LEU A 11 1.59 -28.05 1.65
N ALA A 12 1.26 -28.29 0.38
CA ALA A 12 1.60 -27.39 -0.72
C ALA A 12 0.83 -26.06 -0.65
N ALA A 13 -0.44 -26.08 -0.23
CA ALA A 13 -1.25 -24.88 -0.06
C ALA A 13 -0.75 -23.99 1.09
N SER A 14 -0.17 -24.55 2.15
CA SER A 14 0.36 -23.80 3.28
C SER A 14 1.71 -23.11 3.00
N ALA A 15 2.43 -23.50 1.95
CA ALA A 15 3.71 -22.89 1.58
C ALA A 15 3.59 -21.56 0.83
N THR A 16 2.39 -21.19 0.37
CA THR A 16 2.16 -19.98 -0.45
C THR A 16 1.95 -18.68 0.35
N GLY A 17 1.84 -18.77 1.68
CA GLY A 17 1.56 -17.63 2.55
C GLY A 17 2.78 -16.85 3.04
N CYS A 18 4.02 -17.26 2.71
CA CYS A 18 5.24 -16.61 3.18
C CYS A 18 5.87 -15.73 2.09
N ALA A 19 6.17 -14.48 2.47
CA ALA A 19 6.92 -13.54 1.64
C ALA A 19 8.05 -12.90 2.44
N VAL A 20 9.06 -12.37 1.78
CA VAL A 20 10.14 -11.65 2.44
C VAL A 20 9.66 -10.26 2.85
N ASN A 21 9.80 -9.94 4.14
CA ASN A 21 9.51 -8.62 4.66
C ASN A 21 10.61 -7.63 4.18
N PRO A 22 10.28 -6.58 3.43
CA PRO A 22 11.27 -5.66 2.87
C PRO A 22 12.00 -4.81 3.93
N VAL A 23 11.42 -4.66 5.12
CA VAL A 23 12.03 -3.89 6.22
C VAL A 23 13.02 -4.73 7.01
N THR A 24 12.66 -5.96 7.37
CA THR A 24 13.49 -6.85 8.19
C THR A 24 14.38 -7.77 7.37
N GLY A 25 14.10 -7.96 6.10
CA GLY A 25 14.76 -8.92 5.21
C GLY A 25 14.46 -10.38 5.55
N LYS A 26 13.52 -10.64 6.45
CA LYS A 26 13.15 -11.97 6.92
C LYS A 26 11.83 -12.43 6.28
N PRO A 27 11.62 -13.76 6.11
CA PRO A 27 10.35 -14.28 5.67
C PRO A 27 9.26 -14.01 6.70
N ASP A 28 8.13 -13.48 6.24
CA ASP A 28 6.94 -13.24 7.04
C ASP A 28 5.71 -13.87 6.37
N PHE A 29 4.72 -14.25 7.18
CA PHE A 29 3.43 -14.68 6.68
C PHE A 29 2.60 -13.47 6.26
N MET A 30 2.21 -13.43 5.00
CA MET A 30 1.37 -12.36 4.44
C MET A 30 0.07 -12.95 3.89
N MET A 31 -1.08 -12.45 4.35
CA MET A 31 -2.39 -12.84 3.84
C MET A 31 -2.73 -12.13 2.52
N VAL A 32 -2.15 -10.96 2.29
CA VAL A 32 -2.32 -10.15 1.08
C VAL A 32 -0.96 -10.00 0.39
N SER A 33 -0.88 -10.35 -0.88
CA SER A 33 0.33 -10.15 -1.68
C SER A 33 0.56 -8.66 -1.96
N GLU A 34 1.79 -8.27 -2.27
CA GLU A 34 2.11 -6.90 -2.66
C GLU A 34 1.29 -6.44 -3.87
N THR A 35 1.10 -7.30 -4.87
CA THR A 35 0.26 -7.00 -6.04
C THR A 35 -1.19 -6.74 -5.65
N GLN A 36 -1.76 -7.51 -4.73
CA GLN A 36 -3.12 -7.29 -4.21
C GLN A 36 -3.21 -6.01 -3.38
N GLU A 37 -2.21 -5.73 -2.57
CA GLU A 37 -2.11 -4.50 -1.77
C GLU A 37 -2.11 -3.26 -2.67
N LEU A 38 -1.29 -3.25 -3.72
CA LEU A 38 -1.24 -2.16 -4.71
C LEU A 38 -2.58 -1.99 -5.44
N ALA A 39 -3.22 -3.08 -5.84
CA ALA A 39 -4.53 -3.04 -6.50
C ALA A 39 -5.62 -2.47 -5.60
N LEU A 40 -5.64 -2.86 -4.31
CA LEU A 40 -6.57 -2.32 -3.33
C LEU A 40 -6.35 -0.83 -3.08
N GLY A 41 -5.09 -0.40 -2.97
CA GLY A 41 -4.73 1.00 -2.84
C GLY A 41 -5.18 1.82 -4.03
N GLU A 42 -4.92 1.36 -5.23
CA GLU A 42 -5.33 2.02 -6.48
C GLU A 42 -6.87 2.12 -6.61
N GLN A 43 -7.59 1.05 -6.29
CA GLN A 43 -9.07 1.04 -6.35
C GLN A 43 -9.72 2.00 -5.36
N ASN A 44 -9.13 2.20 -4.19
CA ASN A 44 -9.70 3.01 -3.13
C ASN A 44 -9.19 4.46 -3.10
N TYR A 45 -8.13 4.78 -3.83
CA TYR A 45 -7.46 6.07 -3.77
C TYR A 45 -8.39 7.23 -4.18
N ALA A 46 -8.95 7.19 -5.38
CA ALA A 46 -9.87 8.23 -5.84
C ALA A 46 -11.19 8.29 -5.04
N PRO A 47 -11.87 7.18 -4.70
CA PRO A 47 -13.05 7.22 -3.86
C PRO A 47 -12.81 7.84 -2.47
N MET A 48 -11.68 7.53 -1.83
CA MET A 48 -11.34 8.10 -0.53
C MET A 48 -11.01 9.59 -0.61
N GLN A 49 -10.33 10.04 -1.66
CA GLN A 49 -10.12 11.47 -1.89
C GLN A 49 -11.45 12.21 -2.01
N GLN A 50 -12.41 11.67 -2.76
CA GLN A 50 -13.75 12.25 -2.89
C GLN A 50 -14.50 12.30 -1.57
N ALA A 51 -14.44 11.24 -0.78
CA ALA A 51 -15.08 11.17 0.53
C ALA A 51 -14.52 12.20 1.52
N GLU A 52 -13.25 12.58 1.37
CA GLU A 52 -12.54 13.53 2.24
C GLU A 52 -12.50 14.97 1.67
N GLY A 53 -13.35 15.30 0.73
CA GLY A 53 -13.48 16.65 0.18
C GLY A 53 -12.84 16.89 -1.17
N GLY A 54 -12.25 15.86 -1.78
CA GLY A 54 -11.55 15.94 -3.06
C GLY A 54 -10.16 16.55 -2.96
N VAL A 55 -9.45 16.59 -4.06
CA VAL A 55 -8.10 17.15 -4.15
C VAL A 55 -8.15 18.67 -4.02
N TYR A 56 -7.30 19.22 -3.16
CA TYR A 56 -7.10 20.67 -3.04
C TYR A 56 -6.22 21.19 -4.19
N ASP A 57 -6.75 22.05 -5.02
CA ASP A 57 -6.09 22.58 -6.22
C ASP A 57 -6.01 24.12 -6.27
N ILE A 58 -6.40 24.79 -5.19
CA ILE A 58 -6.46 26.27 -5.15
C ILE A 58 -5.05 26.88 -5.11
N ASP A 59 -4.13 26.27 -4.37
CA ASP A 59 -2.74 26.69 -4.29
C ASP A 59 -1.80 25.57 -4.74
N PRO A 60 -1.33 25.61 -5.98
CA PRO A 60 -0.42 24.59 -6.51
C PRO A 60 0.94 24.54 -5.80
N LYS A 61 1.35 25.60 -5.12
CA LYS A 61 2.60 25.63 -4.34
C LYS A 61 2.52 24.73 -3.10
N LEU A 62 1.35 24.66 -2.46
CA LEU A 62 1.15 23.76 -1.32
C LEU A 62 1.25 22.30 -1.73
N THR A 63 0.58 21.92 -2.83
CA THR A 63 0.65 20.57 -3.37
C THR A 63 2.08 20.20 -3.79
N ALA A 64 2.79 21.11 -4.45
CA ALA A 64 4.17 20.92 -4.85
C ALA A 64 5.10 20.73 -3.63
N TYR A 65 4.91 21.50 -2.57
CA TYR A 65 5.67 21.36 -1.33
C TYR A 65 5.45 20.00 -0.64
N VAL A 66 4.19 19.58 -0.50
CA VAL A 66 3.85 18.28 0.09
C VAL A 66 4.43 17.13 -0.74
N LYS A 67 4.34 17.22 -2.06
CA LYS A 67 4.95 16.25 -2.97
C LYS A 67 6.47 16.19 -2.83
N GLU A 68 7.14 17.34 -2.72
CA GLU A 68 8.60 17.40 -2.52
C GLU A 68 9.03 16.70 -1.24
N VAL A 69 8.36 16.96 -0.12
CA VAL A 69 8.62 16.30 1.17
C VAL A 69 8.34 14.80 1.07
N GLY A 70 7.21 14.43 0.46
CA GLY A 70 6.82 13.04 0.25
C GLY A 70 7.82 12.28 -0.61
N ASP A 71 8.29 12.86 -1.71
CA ASP A 71 9.28 12.24 -2.60
C ASP A 71 10.62 12.02 -1.89
N LYS A 72 11.03 12.93 -1.02
CA LYS A 72 12.23 12.75 -0.18
C LYS A 72 12.10 11.57 0.79
N LEU A 73 10.93 11.40 1.38
CA LEU A 73 10.64 10.27 2.27
C LEU A 73 10.55 8.96 1.48
N ALA A 74 9.90 8.97 0.32
CA ALA A 74 9.80 7.81 -0.55
C ALA A 74 11.17 7.31 -1.01
N ALA A 75 12.11 8.22 -1.29
CA ALA A 75 13.47 7.88 -1.74
C ALA A 75 14.27 7.09 -0.69
N VAL A 76 13.94 7.22 0.58
CA VAL A 76 14.61 6.50 1.69
C VAL A 76 13.73 5.40 2.29
N SER A 77 12.60 5.10 1.66
CA SER A 77 11.73 4.01 2.09
C SER A 77 12.34 2.65 1.77
N ASP A 78 12.11 1.69 2.65
CA ASP A 78 12.51 0.29 2.46
C ASP A 78 11.66 -0.45 1.41
N ARG A 79 10.56 0.15 0.97
CA ARG A 79 9.65 -0.43 -0.02
C ARG A 79 9.62 0.42 -1.31
N PRO A 80 10.02 -0.14 -2.46
CA PRO A 80 9.99 0.56 -3.76
C PRO A 80 8.57 0.55 -4.34
N LEU A 81 7.67 1.33 -3.75
CA LEU A 81 6.26 1.45 -4.16
C LEU A 81 6.04 2.70 -5.00
N PRO A 82 4.96 2.75 -5.80
CA PRO A 82 4.55 3.94 -6.55
C PRO A 82 3.88 4.95 -5.60
N TYR A 83 4.67 5.67 -4.81
CA TYR A 83 4.18 6.64 -3.85
C TYR A 83 3.57 7.85 -4.54
N GLU A 84 2.38 8.24 -4.11
CA GLU A 84 1.71 9.48 -4.51
C GLU A 84 1.32 10.30 -3.28
N PHE A 85 1.39 11.62 -3.40
CA PHE A 85 1.07 12.55 -2.32
C PHE A 85 0.13 13.62 -2.82
N VAL A 86 -0.97 13.82 -2.13
CA VAL A 86 -1.97 14.85 -2.45
C VAL A 86 -2.39 15.59 -1.21
N VAL A 87 -2.88 16.80 -1.38
CA VAL A 87 -3.56 17.58 -0.35
C VAL A 87 -5.06 17.51 -0.60
N LEU A 88 -5.81 17.26 0.45
CA LEU A 88 -7.28 17.17 0.37
C LEU A 88 -7.93 18.47 0.81
N ASN A 89 -9.05 18.79 0.18
CA ASN A 89 -9.86 19.96 0.49
C ASN A 89 -10.77 19.70 1.70
N ASN A 90 -10.15 19.62 2.88
CA ASN A 90 -10.84 19.37 4.14
C ASN A 90 -10.21 20.21 5.24
N SER A 91 -11.05 20.92 6.01
CA SER A 91 -10.60 21.78 7.11
C SER A 91 -10.19 21.00 8.38
N VAL A 92 -10.52 19.73 8.46
CA VAL A 92 -10.14 18.89 9.61
C VAL A 92 -8.68 18.44 9.44
N PRO A 93 -7.80 18.77 10.39
CA PRO A 93 -6.42 18.28 10.36
C PRO A 93 -6.38 16.76 10.48
N ASN A 94 -5.95 16.09 9.41
CA ASN A 94 -5.86 14.64 9.36
C ASN A 94 -4.85 14.21 8.27
N ALA A 95 -4.43 12.97 8.33
CA ALA A 95 -3.66 12.32 7.27
C ALA A 95 -3.99 10.83 7.26
N TRP A 96 -3.97 10.24 6.06
CA TRP A 96 -4.15 8.80 5.90
C TRP A 96 -3.30 8.29 4.73
N ALA A 97 -3.09 6.99 4.69
CA ALA A 97 -2.37 6.30 3.64
C ALA A 97 -3.12 5.04 3.20
N LEU A 98 -2.98 4.71 1.94
CA LEU A 98 -3.48 3.48 1.33
C LEU A 98 -2.35 2.58 0.86
#